data_6ea45701ee36a4c5691daef9c0d85847
#
_entry.id   6ea45701ee36a4c5691daef9c0d85847
#
_cell.length_a   1.000
_cell.length_b   1.000
_cell.length_c   1.000
_cell.angle_alpha   90.00
_cell.angle_beta   90.00
_cell.angle_gamma   90.00
#
_symmetry.space_group_name_H-M   'P 1'
#
loop_
_entity.id
_entity.type
_entity.pdbx_description
1 polymer ?
#
loop_
_entity_poly.entity_id
_entity_poly.type
_entity_poly.pdbx_seq_one_letter_code
_entity_poly.pdbx_strand_id
1 'polypeptide(L)'
;MVREGLKRILLEEFKDATFGEAANTTEALDQIWKRKWDIALLDITMHGRTGLDVLKEIRVSASKVPVLVLSAHPEEQYAVRVLKAGAAGYLTKESAPQELCRALRKVCSGGKYITSTLAEQLAAEVQSSDRPAHESLSNREYQVMLLIAAGKVPKEIGDELSLSVKTVGTYRTRILEKLKLKNNAELMRYVL
;
A
#
# COMPACT_ATOMS: atom_id res chain seq x y z
N MET A 1 5.52 14.57 -11.35
CA MET A 1 6.48 15.15 -10.36
C MET A 1 7.15 14.07 -9.51
N VAL A 2 6.44 13.24 -8.76
CA VAL A 2 7.06 12.19 -7.91
C VAL A 2 7.86 11.16 -8.72
N ARG A 3 7.30 10.64 -9.83
CA ARG A 3 7.99 9.66 -10.69
C ARG A 3 9.28 10.18 -11.29
N GLU A 4 9.31 11.42 -11.75
CA GLU A 4 10.52 12.04 -12.29
C GLU A 4 11.62 12.22 -11.21
N GLY A 5 11.22 12.61 -10.00
CA GLY A 5 12.15 12.68 -8.87
C GLY A 5 12.74 11.32 -8.52
N LEU A 6 11.91 10.27 -8.48
CA LEU A 6 12.36 8.90 -8.25
C LEU A 6 13.33 8.42 -9.33
N LYS A 7 13.03 8.65 -10.62
CA LYS A 7 13.94 8.28 -11.71
C LYS A 7 15.30 8.94 -11.57
N ARG A 8 15.33 10.24 -11.24
CA ARG A 8 16.59 10.97 -11.06
C ARG A 8 17.44 10.36 -9.95
N ILE A 9 16.83 10.10 -8.78
CA ILE A 9 17.51 9.43 -7.66
C ILE A 9 18.05 8.08 -8.08
N LEU A 10 17.25 7.30 -8.81
CA LEU A 10 17.62 5.96 -9.22
C LEU A 10 18.72 5.94 -10.28
N LEU A 11 18.74 6.90 -11.21
CA LEU A 11 19.80 7.01 -12.22
C LEU A 11 21.15 7.45 -11.63
N GLU A 12 21.14 8.23 -10.55
CA GLU A 12 22.37 8.57 -9.83
C GLU A 12 23.05 7.34 -9.22
N GLU A 13 22.24 6.39 -8.73
CA GLU A 13 22.71 5.19 -8.05
C GLU A 13 22.88 3.98 -8.98
N PHE A 14 21.99 3.83 -9.95
CA PHE A 14 21.92 2.69 -10.89
C PHE A 14 22.02 3.22 -12.33
N LYS A 15 23.26 3.45 -12.80
CA LYS A 15 23.55 4.13 -14.09
C LYS A 15 22.94 3.44 -15.32
N ASP A 16 22.81 2.11 -15.28
CA ASP A 16 22.28 1.29 -16.39
C ASP A 16 20.80 0.92 -16.19
N ALA A 17 20.11 1.55 -15.26
CA ALA A 17 18.71 1.23 -14.97
C ALA A 17 17.80 1.61 -16.16
N THR A 18 16.91 0.70 -16.53
CA THR A 18 15.84 0.94 -17.49
C THR A 18 14.51 1.06 -16.76
N PHE A 19 13.65 1.94 -17.23
CA PHE A 19 12.39 2.25 -16.55
C PHE A 19 11.19 1.94 -17.46
N GLY A 20 10.17 1.33 -16.85
CA GLY A 20 8.82 1.30 -17.39
C GLY A 20 7.92 2.12 -16.48
N GLU A 21 6.95 2.79 -17.04
CA GLU A 21 5.97 3.56 -16.29
C GLU A 21 4.56 3.11 -16.60
N ALA A 22 3.73 3.13 -15.57
CA ALA A 22 2.31 2.86 -15.68
C ALA A 22 1.53 3.91 -14.88
N ALA A 23 0.46 4.43 -15.44
CA ALA A 23 -0.41 5.40 -14.79
C ALA A 23 -1.59 4.73 -14.08
N ASN A 24 -1.90 3.50 -14.42
CA ASN A 24 -3.03 2.73 -13.89
C ASN A 24 -2.72 1.23 -13.82
N THR A 25 -3.64 0.47 -13.22
CA THR A 25 -3.52 -0.97 -13.03
C THR A 25 -3.32 -1.74 -14.33
N THR A 26 -4.09 -1.42 -15.38
CA THR A 26 -4.03 -2.13 -16.67
C THR A 26 -2.67 -1.97 -17.32
N GLU A 27 -2.15 -0.75 -17.37
CA GLU A 27 -0.82 -0.46 -17.87
C GLU A 27 0.28 -1.16 -17.05
N ALA A 28 0.14 -1.16 -15.70
CA ALA A 28 1.11 -1.81 -14.83
C ALA A 28 1.20 -3.31 -15.09
N LEU A 29 0.07 -4.00 -15.18
CA LEU A 29 0.00 -5.42 -15.48
C LEU A 29 0.54 -5.73 -16.89
N ASP A 30 0.17 -4.93 -17.89
CA ASP A 30 0.65 -5.06 -19.25
C ASP A 30 2.19 -4.96 -19.33
N GLN A 31 2.79 -3.98 -18.64
CA GLN A 31 4.24 -3.84 -18.54
C GLN A 31 4.90 -5.06 -17.87
N ILE A 32 4.31 -5.55 -16.79
CA ILE A 32 4.84 -6.70 -16.03
C ILE A 32 4.78 -7.98 -16.87
N TRP A 33 3.77 -8.14 -17.70
CA TRP A 33 3.63 -9.35 -18.55
C TRP A 33 4.50 -9.31 -19.81
N LYS A 34 4.72 -8.12 -20.37
CA LYS A 34 5.51 -7.97 -21.62
C LYS A 34 7.02 -8.05 -21.41
N ARG A 35 7.50 -7.79 -20.22
CA ARG A 35 8.94 -7.73 -19.94
C ARG A 35 9.27 -8.36 -18.60
N LYS A 36 10.54 -8.80 -18.47
CA LYS A 36 11.10 -9.16 -17.17
C LYS A 36 11.60 -7.88 -16.48
N TRP A 37 11.18 -7.70 -15.26
CA TRP A 37 11.58 -6.58 -14.40
C TRP A 37 12.29 -7.11 -13.17
N ASP A 38 13.36 -6.46 -12.74
CA ASP A 38 14.08 -6.79 -11.51
C ASP A 38 13.26 -6.37 -10.28
N ILE A 39 12.46 -5.29 -10.41
CA ILE A 39 11.62 -4.78 -9.34
C ILE A 39 10.48 -3.93 -9.90
N ALA A 40 9.36 -3.90 -9.19
CA ALA A 40 8.28 -2.95 -9.41
C ALA A 40 8.14 -2.04 -8.20
N LEU A 41 8.11 -0.71 -8.43
CA LEU A 41 7.76 0.28 -7.41
C LEU A 41 6.27 0.59 -7.55
N LEU A 42 5.50 0.36 -6.50
CA LEU A 42 4.05 0.45 -6.51
C LEU A 42 3.55 1.49 -5.52
N ASP A 43 2.83 2.49 -6.00
CA ASP A 43 2.09 3.41 -5.14
C ASP A 43 0.78 2.77 -4.67
N ILE A 44 0.50 2.85 -3.36
CA ILE A 44 -0.79 2.38 -2.82
C ILE A 44 -1.92 3.33 -3.22
N THR A 45 -1.64 4.63 -3.25
CA THR A 45 -2.65 5.68 -3.48
C THR A 45 -2.81 5.92 -4.97
N MET A 46 -3.56 5.07 -5.64
CA MET A 46 -3.91 5.23 -7.05
C MET A 46 -5.40 5.50 -7.23
N HIS A 47 -5.74 6.29 -8.25
CA HIS A 47 -7.12 6.54 -8.61
C HIS A 47 -7.81 5.25 -9.09
N GLY A 48 -9.00 4.98 -8.59
CA GLY A 48 -9.79 3.81 -8.98
C GLY A 48 -9.51 2.57 -8.11
N ARG A 49 -8.68 1.67 -8.57
CA ARG A 49 -8.29 0.45 -7.82
C ARG A 49 -7.14 0.76 -6.87
N THR A 50 -7.11 0.06 -5.74
CA THR A 50 -6.04 0.24 -4.76
C THR A 50 -4.73 -0.41 -5.24
N GLY A 51 -3.58 0.14 -4.88
CA GLY A 51 -2.28 -0.51 -5.15
C GLY A 51 -2.20 -1.92 -4.54
N LEU A 52 -2.91 -2.17 -3.44
CA LEU A 52 -3.03 -3.52 -2.87
C LEU A 52 -3.79 -4.50 -3.78
N ASP A 53 -4.75 -4.03 -4.56
CA ASP A 53 -5.46 -4.88 -5.52
C ASP A 53 -4.54 -5.21 -6.69
N VAL A 54 -3.74 -4.24 -7.16
CA VAL A 54 -2.70 -4.46 -8.16
C VAL A 54 -1.67 -5.48 -7.68
N LEU A 55 -1.19 -5.33 -6.45
CA LEU A 55 -0.25 -6.27 -5.85
C LEU A 55 -0.80 -7.70 -5.82
N LYS A 56 -2.06 -7.87 -5.43
CA LYS A 56 -2.72 -9.19 -5.46
C LYS A 56 -2.80 -9.76 -6.87
N GLU A 57 -3.15 -8.98 -7.88
CA GLU A 57 -3.20 -9.42 -9.28
C GLU A 57 -1.82 -9.83 -9.78
N ILE A 58 -0.76 -9.07 -9.48
CA ILE A 58 0.62 -9.45 -9.79
C ILE A 58 0.95 -10.84 -9.19
N ARG A 59 0.52 -11.11 -7.96
CA ARG A 59 0.76 -12.41 -7.31
C ARG A 59 -0.08 -13.53 -7.90
N VAL A 60 -1.34 -13.28 -8.22
CA VAL A 60 -2.23 -14.28 -8.86
C VAL A 60 -1.73 -14.64 -10.26
N SER A 61 -1.18 -13.69 -11.00
CA SER A 61 -0.61 -13.93 -12.33
C SER A 61 0.71 -14.73 -12.33
N ALA A 62 1.12 -15.25 -11.16
CA ALA A 62 2.37 -15.98 -10.96
C ALA A 62 3.64 -15.19 -11.36
N SER A 63 3.55 -13.89 -11.47
CA SER A 63 4.72 -13.04 -11.70
C SER A 63 5.64 -13.08 -10.48
N LYS A 64 6.93 -13.34 -10.73
CA LYS A 64 7.97 -13.37 -9.70
C LYS A 64 8.59 -12.00 -9.45
N VAL A 65 8.15 -10.95 -10.15
CA VAL A 65 8.71 -9.61 -9.95
C VAL A 65 8.54 -9.17 -8.49
N PRO A 66 9.59 -8.82 -7.79
CA PRO A 66 9.46 -8.30 -6.44
C PRO A 66 8.82 -6.91 -6.48
N VAL A 67 7.91 -6.64 -5.54
CA VAL A 67 7.19 -5.37 -5.47
C VAL A 67 7.60 -4.65 -4.19
N LEU A 68 8.18 -3.47 -4.33
CA LEU A 68 8.42 -2.53 -3.25
C LEU A 68 7.32 -1.46 -3.29
N VAL A 69 6.61 -1.32 -2.19
CA VAL A 69 5.51 -0.35 -2.08
C VAL A 69 6.03 0.98 -1.58
N LEU A 70 5.63 2.07 -2.26
CA LEU A 70 5.85 3.45 -1.85
C LEU A 70 4.50 4.09 -1.52
N SER A 71 4.36 4.71 -0.34
CA SER A 71 3.11 5.27 0.12
C SER A 71 3.29 6.61 0.83
N ALA A 72 2.29 7.49 0.73
CA ALA A 72 2.21 8.67 1.57
C ALA A 72 1.70 8.37 3.00
N HIS A 73 1.23 7.14 3.24
CA HIS A 73 0.72 6.74 4.55
C HIS A 73 1.83 6.21 5.46
N PRO A 74 1.72 6.39 6.78
CA PRO A 74 2.65 5.83 7.74
C PRO A 74 2.77 4.31 7.64
N GLU A 75 3.95 3.79 7.99
CA GLU A 75 4.26 2.37 7.94
C GLU A 75 3.33 1.55 8.84
N GLU A 76 3.03 2.06 10.02
CA GLU A 76 2.20 1.42 11.05
C GLU A 76 0.80 1.07 10.54
N GLN A 77 0.29 1.84 9.59
CA GLN A 77 -1.07 1.67 9.07
C GLN A 77 -1.16 0.62 7.96
N TYR A 78 -0.16 0.53 7.09
CA TYR A 78 -0.30 -0.25 5.86
C TYR A 78 0.72 -1.37 5.68
N ALA A 79 1.91 -1.26 6.29
CA ALA A 79 3.02 -2.11 5.93
C ALA A 79 2.76 -3.60 6.18
N VAL A 80 2.18 -3.96 7.32
CA VAL A 80 1.83 -5.35 7.64
C VAL A 80 0.86 -5.92 6.60
N ARG A 81 -0.19 -5.18 6.25
CA ARG A 81 -1.18 -5.58 5.25
C ARG A 81 -0.57 -5.75 3.86
N VAL A 82 0.34 -4.87 3.49
CA VAL A 82 1.10 -4.89 2.24
C VAL A 82 2.02 -6.11 2.17
N LEU A 83 2.75 -6.41 3.24
CA LEU A 83 3.62 -7.58 3.30
C LEU A 83 2.83 -8.90 3.27
N LYS A 84 1.69 -8.97 3.97
CA LYS A 84 0.76 -10.10 3.90
C LYS A 84 0.18 -10.30 2.49
N ALA A 85 0.00 -9.22 1.73
CA ALA A 85 -0.41 -9.27 0.33
C ALA A 85 0.72 -9.70 -0.64
N GLY A 86 1.95 -9.90 -0.13
CA GLY A 86 3.07 -10.43 -0.88
C GLY A 86 4.09 -9.40 -1.37
N ALA A 87 4.06 -8.15 -0.88
CA ALA A 87 5.12 -7.20 -1.17
C ALA A 87 6.47 -7.65 -0.61
N ALA A 88 7.54 -7.20 -1.25
CA ALA A 88 8.92 -7.41 -0.81
C ALA A 88 9.39 -6.35 0.20
N GLY A 89 8.65 -5.25 0.33
CA GLY A 89 8.92 -4.20 1.30
C GLY A 89 7.94 -3.05 1.19
N TYR A 90 8.04 -2.14 2.15
CA TYR A 90 7.24 -0.92 2.26
C TYR A 90 8.16 0.25 2.60
N LEU A 91 7.94 1.37 1.96
CA LEU A 91 8.58 2.64 2.28
C LEU A 91 7.55 3.77 2.22
N THR A 92 7.73 4.77 3.05
CA THR A 92 6.99 6.02 2.91
C THR A 92 7.61 6.86 1.77
N LYS A 93 6.83 7.70 1.13
CA LYS A 93 7.34 8.63 0.09
C LYS A 93 8.24 9.71 0.68
N GLU A 94 8.25 9.85 2.00
CA GLU A 94 9.10 10.78 2.76
C GLU A 94 10.44 10.15 3.15
N SER A 95 10.62 8.85 2.90
CA SER A 95 11.88 8.16 3.16
C SER A 95 13.03 8.80 2.37
N ALA A 96 14.18 8.89 3.02
CA ALA A 96 15.37 9.46 2.39
C ALA A 96 15.79 8.67 1.13
N PRO A 97 16.35 9.34 0.10
CA PRO A 97 16.82 8.68 -1.11
C PRO A 97 17.74 7.48 -0.85
N GLN A 98 18.62 7.59 0.14
CA GLN A 98 19.56 6.52 0.53
C GLN A 98 18.83 5.29 1.05
N GLU A 99 17.70 5.47 1.74
CA GLU A 99 16.88 4.38 2.23
C GLU A 99 16.18 3.65 1.09
N LEU A 100 15.66 4.39 0.12
CA LEU A 100 15.09 3.81 -1.10
C LEU A 100 16.14 2.95 -1.83
N CYS A 101 17.35 3.48 -2.04
CA CYS A 101 18.42 2.74 -2.71
C CYS A 101 18.82 1.46 -1.93
N ARG A 102 18.86 1.54 -0.60
CA ARG A 102 19.13 0.37 0.27
C ARG A 102 18.03 -0.68 0.14
N ALA A 103 16.77 -0.26 0.15
CA ALA A 103 15.62 -1.15 -0.01
C ALA A 103 15.65 -1.84 -1.37
N LEU A 104 15.92 -1.10 -2.45
CA LEU A 104 16.02 -1.64 -3.79
C LEU A 104 17.14 -2.70 -3.91
N ARG A 105 18.34 -2.40 -3.45
CA ARG A 105 19.45 -3.38 -3.47
C ARG A 105 19.07 -4.67 -2.73
N LYS A 106 18.46 -4.55 -1.54
CA LYS A 106 18.05 -5.70 -0.75
C LYS A 106 16.98 -6.52 -1.44
N VAL A 107 15.99 -5.87 -2.05
CA VAL A 107 14.88 -6.54 -2.74
C VAL A 107 15.33 -7.18 -4.05
N CYS A 108 16.18 -6.52 -4.85
CA CYS A 108 16.75 -7.08 -6.08
C CYS A 108 17.68 -8.28 -5.80
N SER A 109 18.33 -8.36 -4.63
CA SER A 109 19.07 -9.53 -4.21
C SER A 109 18.20 -10.68 -3.67
N GLY A 110 16.87 -10.59 -3.79
CA GLY A 110 15.92 -11.62 -3.36
C GLY A 110 15.48 -11.51 -1.88
N GLY A 111 15.95 -10.49 -1.15
CA GLY A 111 15.55 -10.24 0.23
C GLY A 111 14.23 -9.49 0.36
N LYS A 112 13.77 -9.34 1.61
CA LYS A 112 12.66 -8.44 1.96
C LYS A 112 13.22 -7.22 2.70
N TYR A 113 12.70 -6.03 2.35
CA TYR A 113 13.02 -4.82 3.08
C TYR A 113 11.97 -4.59 4.18
N ILE A 114 12.41 -4.74 5.41
CA ILE A 114 11.59 -4.60 6.62
C ILE A 114 12.39 -3.71 7.58
N THR A 115 11.76 -2.65 8.07
CA THR A 115 12.33 -1.76 9.11
C THR A 115 12.28 -2.47 10.46
N SER A 116 13.01 -1.95 11.46
CA SER A 116 12.96 -2.48 12.82
C SER A 116 11.57 -2.37 13.41
N THR A 117 10.91 -1.22 13.22
CA THR A 117 9.54 -0.96 13.70
C THR A 117 8.54 -1.98 13.12
N LEU A 118 8.62 -2.22 11.82
CA LEU A 118 7.75 -3.20 11.16
C LEU A 118 8.04 -4.64 11.61
N ALA A 119 9.30 -4.96 11.89
CA ALA A 119 9.67 -6.28 12.41
C ALA A 119 9.06 -6.52 13.80
N GLU A 120 9.07 -5.51 14.67
CA GLU A 120 8.43 -5.56 15.99
C GLU A 120 6.92 -5.74 15.89
N GLN A 121 6.26 -5.01 14.98
CA GLN A 121 4.81 -5.17 14.73
C GLN A 121 4.47 -6.57 14.24
N LEU A 122 5.23 -7.10 13.29
CA LEU A 122 5.04 -8.47 12.80
C LEU A 122 5.25 -9.52 13.90
N ALA A 123 6.25 -9.32 14.76
CA ALA A 123 6.49 -10.20 15.91
C ALA A 123 5.33 -10.17 16.91
N ALA A 124 4.79 -8.98 17.20
CA ALA A 124 3.62 -8.82 18.07
C ALA A 124 2.37 -9.50 17.48
N GLU A 125 2.14 -9.39 16.16
CA GLU A 125 1.03 -10.09 15.49
C GLU A 125 1.16 -11.62 15.55
N VAL A 126 2.36 -12.16 15.43
CA VAL A 126 2.59 -13.62 15.53
C VAL A 126 2.27 -14.14 16.93
N GLN A 127 2.51 -13.30 17.96
CA GLN A 127 2.23 -13.66 19.36
C GLN A 127 0.76 -13.50 19.72
N SER A 128 0.01 -12.64 19.02
CA SER A 128 -1.41 -12.46 19.26
C SER A 128 -2.22 -13.59 18.61
N SER A 129 -2.97 -14.35 19.43
CA SER A 129 -3.88 -15.40 18.94
C SER A 129 -5.11 -14.83 18.25
N ASP A 130 -5.44 -13.58 18.49
CA ASP A 130 -6.63 -12.90 17.95
C ASP A 130 -6.24 -12.04 16.74
N ARG A 131 -6.82 -12.37 15.59
CA ARG A 131 -6.72 -11.51 14.40
C ARG A 131 -7.48 -10.21 14.63
N PRO A 132 -6.85 -9.05 14.42
CA PRO A 132 -7.55 -7.77 14.54
C PRO A 132 -8.80 -7.74 13.64
N ALA A 133 -9.92 -7.26 14.17
CA ALA A 133 -11.19 -7.26 13.43
C ALA A 133 -11.11 -6.55 12.08
N HIS A 134 -10.23 -5.54 11.94
CA HIS A 134 -10.03 -4.81 10.68
C HIS A 134 -9.35 -5.64 9.56
N GLU A 135 -8.81 -6.81 9.85
CA GLU A 135 -8.35 -7.73 8.79
C GLU A 135 -9.50 -8.23 7.91
N SER A 136 -10.72 -8.26 8.45
CA SER A 136 -11.93 -8.62 7.70
C SER A 136 -12.35 -7.58 6.64
N LEU A 137 -11.81 -6.38 6.73
CA LEU A 137 -12.10 -5.30 5.80
C LEU A 137 -11.40 -5.53 4.46
N SER A 138 -12.13 -5.27 3.36
CA SER A 138 -11.49 -5.14 2.04
C SER A 138 -10.50 -3.96 2.03
N ASN A 139 -9.60 -3.93 1.04
CA ASN A 139 -8.61 -2.85 0.93
C ASN A 139 -9.29 -1.46 0.86
N ARG A 140 -10.43 -1.37 0.17
CA ARG A 140 -11.16 -0.11 0.02
C ARG A 140 -11.89 0.29 1.30
N GLU A 141 -12.49 -0.66 2.00
CA GLU A 141 -13.08 -0.41 3.31
C GLU A 141 -12.02 0.05 4.30
N TYR A 142 -10.84 -0.57 4.28
CA TYR A 142 -9.72 -0.18 5.14
C TYR A 142 -9.24 1.25 4.87
N GLN A 143 -9.08 1.65 3.60
CA GLN A 143 -8.75 3.03 3.23
C GLN A 143 -9.79 4.03 3.75
N VAL A 144 -11.08 3.74 3.53
CA VAL A 144 -12.17 4.60 4.01
C VAL A 144 -12.18 4.68 5.53
N MET A 145 -11.94 3.57 6.23
CA MET A 145 -11.82 3.52 7.70
C MET A 145 -10.74 4.48 8.21
N LEU A 146 -9.55 4.43 7.64
CA LEU A 146 -8.44 5.30 8.06
C LEU A 146 -8.73 6.78 7.82
N LEU A 147 -9.36 7.12 6.69
CA LEU A 147 -9.73 8.51 6.39
C LEU A 147 -10.83 9.03 7.31
N ILE A 148 -11.80 8.19 7.68
CA ILE A 148 -12.80 8.53 8.70
C ILE A 148 -12.12 8.76 10.06
N ALA A 149 -11.17 7.88 10.44
CA ALA A 149 -10.43 8.02 11.69
C ALA A 149 -9.56 9.27 11.72
N ALA A 150 -9.02 9.70 10.56
CA ALA A 150 -8.33 10.98 10.40
C ALA A 150 -9.26 12.21 10.41
N GLY A 151 -10.56 12.02 10.65
CA GLY A 151 -11.54 13.11 10.75
C GLY A 151 -12.07 13.66 9.43
N LYS A 152 -11.74 13.04 8.30
CA LYS A 152 -12.22 13.51 6.99
C LYS A 152 -13.72 13.31 6.82
N VAL A 153 -14.37 14.32 6.22
CA VAL A 153 -15.80 14.22 5.89
C VAL A 153 -16.03 13.44 4.60
N PRO A 154 -17.23 12.86 4.39
CA PRO A 154 -17.49 11.97 3.24
C PRO A 154 -17.19 12.57 1.88
N LYS A 155 -17.30 13.90 1.72
CA LYS A 155 -16.95 14.59 0.48
C LYS A 155 -15.45 14.55 0.23
N GLU A 156 -14.63 14.88 1.22
CA GLU A 156 -13.16 14.83 1.14
C GLU A 156 -12.66 13.42 0.83
N ILE A 157 -13.26 12.41 1.48
CA ILE A 157 -12.95 11.01 1.21
C ILE A 157 -13.32 10.64 -0.24
N GLY A 158 -14.46 11.12 -0.71
CA GLY A 158 -14.90 10.92 -2.09
C GLY A 158 -13.93 11.52 -3.10
N ASP A 159 -13.52 12.76 -2.89
CA ASP A 159 -12.57 13.48 -3.74
C ASP A 159 -11.20 12.77 -3.77
N GLU A 160 -10.68 12.38 -2.61
CA GLU A 160 -9.37 11.71 -2.50
C GLU A 160 -9.35 10.32 -3.13
N LEU A 161 -10.42 9.56 -2.93
CA LEU A 161 -10.51 8.18 -3.41
C LEU A 161 -11.22 8.05 -4.77
N SER A 162 -11.64 9.15 -5.39
CA SER A 162 -12.46 9.19 -6.61
C SER A 162 -13.75 8.37 -6.48
N LEU A 163 -14.48 8.59 -5.39
CA LEU A 163 -15.73 7.94 -5.05
C LEU A 163 -16.86 8.95 -4.91
N SER A 164 -18.10 8.51 -5.19
CA SER A 164 -19.25 9.31 -4.81
C SER A 164 -19.45 9.32 -3.29
N VAL A 165 -20.01 10.40 -2.74
CA VAL A 165 -20.37 10.50 -1.32
C VAL A 165 -21.29 9.34 -0.89
N LYS A 166 -22.19 8.92 -1.78
CA LYS A 166 -23.07 7.76 -1.55
C LYS A 166 -22.26 6.47 -1.40
N THR A 167 -21.24 6.28 -2.23
CA THR A 167 -20.34 5.11 -2.17
C THR A 167 -19.54 5.11 -0.87
N VAL A 168 -19.03 6.26 -0.44
CA VAL A 168 -18.35 6.42 0.85
C VAL A 168 -19.30 6.04 2.01
N GLY A 169 -20.55 6.49 1.96
CA GLY A 169 -21.57 6.11 2.93
C GLY A 169 -21.80 4.59 2.99
N THR A 170 -21.84 3.93 1.84
CA THR A 170 -21.97 2.47 1.76
C THR A 170 -20.79 1.76 2.40
N TYR A 171 -19.56 2.21 2.12
CA TYR A 171 -18.35 1.64 2.76
C TYR A 171 -18.38 1.86 4.27
N ARG A 172 -18.73 3.07 4.73
CA ARG A 172 -18.87 3.37 6.16
C ARG A 172 -19.82 2.39 6.87
N THR A 173 -21.01 2.16 6.31
CA THR A 173 -21.97 1.20 6.88
C THR A 173 -21.37 -0.20 6.98
N ARG A 174 -20.78 -0.71 5.91
CA ARG A 174 -20.13 -2.03 5.90
C ARG A 174 -18.98 -2.14 6.90
N ILE A 175 -18.19 -1.08 7.07
CA ILE A 175 -17.09 -1.04 8.05
C ILE A 175 -17.66 -1.17 9.47
N LEU A 176 -18.67 -0.36 9.83
CA LEU A 176 -19.29 -0.40 11.15
C LEU A 176 -19.90 -1.77 11.45
N GLU A 177 -20.58 -2.38 10.48
CA GLU A 177 -21.14 -3.74 10.59
C GLU A 177 -20.05 -4.80 10.83
N LYS A 178 -19.00 -4.82 10.00
CA LYS A 178 -17.91 -5.79 10.09
C LYS A 178 -17.12 -5.68 11.39
N LEU A 179 -16.90 -4.45 11.86
CA LEU A 179 -16.19 -4.19 13.11
C LEU A 179 -17.10 -4.22 14.34
N LYS A 180 -18.43 -4.40 14.15
CA LYS A 180 -19.44 -4.36 15.21
C LYS A 180 -19.43 -3.06 16.01
N LEU A 181 -19.22 -1.94 15.32
CA LEU A 181 -19.19 -0.59 15.88
C LEU A 181 -20.50 0.16 15.58
N LYS A 182 -20.91 1.06 16.47
CA LYS A 182 -22.20 1.76 16.37
C LYS A 182 -22.11 3.07 15.58
N ASN A 183 -20.96 3.74 15.62
CA ASN A 183 -20.80 5.09 15.07
C ASN A 183 -19.33 5.43 14.78
N ASN A 184 -19.11 6.60 14.16
CA ASN A 184 -17.76 7.06 13.83
C ASN A 184 -16.88 7.34 15.05
N ALA A 185 -17.45 7.74 16.19
CA ALA A 185 -16.66 7.98 17.39
C ALA A 185 -16.04 6.68 17.91
N GLU A 186 -16.80 5.57 17.88
CA GLU A 186 -16.28 4.25 18.20
C GLU A 186 -15.22 3.79 17.18
N LEU A 187 -15.43 4.11 15.89
CA LEU A 187 -14.47 3.81 14.83
C LEU A 187 -13.15 4.56 15.04
N MET A 188 -13.21 5.86 15.32
CA MET A 188 -12.02 6.67 15.63
C MET A 188 -11.23 6.11 16.82
N ARG A 189 -11.93 5.76 17.89
CA ARG A 189 -11.29 5.16 19.07
C ARG A 189 -10.71 3.77 18.81
N TYR A 190 -11.26 3.03 17.87
CA TYR A 190 -10.76 1.72 17.47
C TYR A 190 -9.44 1.81 16.70
N VAL A 191 -9.27 2.88 15.90
CA VAL A 191 -8.11 3.06 15.02
C VAL A 191 -6.95 3.75 15.74
N LEU A 192 -7.25 4.64 16.71
CA LEU A 192 -6.26 5.35 17.54
C LEU A 192 -5.73 4.47 18.65
#